data_c7fe5f08542f1c9b0ea6bdb313fd1156
#
_entry.id   c7fe5f08542f1c9b0ea6bdb313fd1156
#
_cell.length_a   1.000
_cell.length_b   1.000
_cell.length_c   1.000
_cell.angle_alpha   90.00
_cell.angle_beta   90.00
_cell.angle_gamma   90.00
#
_symmetry.space_group_name_H-M   'P 1'
#
loop_
_entity.id
_entity.type
_entity.pdbx_description
1 polymer ?
#
loop_
_entity_poly.entity_id
_entity_poly.type
_entity_poly.pdbx_seq_one_letter_code
_entity_poly.pdbx_strand_id
1 'polypeptide(L)'
;MFKETEAYSVCGRAAADEQRVLVVASAGNTARAFAKVCSDNNIKLLLSVPYDNIDALWFEAPLDDCVKLISPRHGADYYDAIKLSDMALQSDKFFAEGGAKNVARRDGMATTVLSAVTHIGRIPDYYFQAVGSGTGAIAAWEANLRLIEDGRFGNHKMKLMVSQNAPFVPMYDAWKARSREMLPYDDDQARIDAESIDAKVLSNRKPPYGIKGGLFDALLDTGGDILVATNDEARAAKKLFAELEGVDIYSAPAVALATLIQSVRDGRIAPEEYVMLNVTGGGEKRFMEGKELFFLKPSHVFDIDPDPKEVAEKVEALFE
;
A
#
# COMPACT_ATOMS: atom_id res chain seq x y z
N MET A 1 6.27 8.03 6.26
CA MET A 1 6.13 6.62 5.78
C MET A 1 5.89 6.57 4.27
N PHE A 2 6.10 5.40 3.61
CA PHE A 2 5.98 5.28 2.15
C PHE A 2 4.63 5.79 1.59
N LYS A 3 3.55 5.60 2.33
CA LYS A 3 2.21 6.04 1.91
C LYS A 3 2.01 7.57 1.90
N GLU A 4 2.84 8.32 2.59
CA GLU A 4 2.77 9.79 2.55
C GLU A 4 3.17 10.34 1.18
N THR A 5 4.12 9.69 0.49
CA THR A 5 4.54 10.13 -0.85
C THR A 5 3.39 10.11 -1.85
N GLU A 6 2.50 9.09 -1.77
CA GLU A 6 1.31 9.02 -2.62
C GLU A 6 0.27 10.09 -2.25
N ALA A 7 0.06 10.31 -0.95
CA ALA A 7 -0.95 11.25 -0.47
C ALA A 7 -0.64 12.69 -0.89
N TYR A 8 0.60 13.14 -0.75
CA TYR A 8 1.02 14.48 -1.21
C TYR A 8 0.76 14.69 -2.71
N SER A 9 1.12 13.72 -3.54
CA SER A 9 0.94 13.84 -4.99
C SER A 9 -0.53 13.82 -5.41
N VAL A 10 -1.33 12.94 -4.81
CA VAL A 10 -2.77 12.85 -5.10
C VAL A 10 -3.49 14.12 -4.62
N CYS A 11 -3.27 14.54 -3.38
CA CYS A 11 -3.91 15.72 -2.82
C CYS A 11 -3.49 17.01 -3.55
N GLY A 12 -2.21 17.14 -3.92
CA GLY A 12 -1.71 18.28 -4.69
C GLY A 12 -2.37 18.43 -6.05
N ARG A 13 -2.67 17.32 -6.74
CA ARG A 13 -3.41 17.33 -8.01
C ARG A 13 -4.90 17.54 -7.82
N ALA A 14 -5.51 16.91 -6.81
CA ALA A 14 -6.94 17.07 -6.53
C ALA A 14 -7.29 18.49 -6.06
N ALA A 15 -6.45 19.12 -5.24
CA ALA A 15 -6.69 20.46 -4.72
C ALA A 15 -6.78 21.55 -5.80
N ALA A 16 -6.22 21.31 -6.99
CA ALA A 16 -6.22 22.30 -8.08
C ALA A 16 -7.59 22.46 -8.74
N ASP A 17 -8.40 21.39 -8.84
CA ASP A 17 -9.61 21.38 -9.68
C ASP A 17 -10.83 20.69 -9.04
N GLU A 18 -10.70 20.08 -7.85
CA GLU A 18 -11.73 19.23 -7.28
C GLU A 18 -12.33 19.81 -6.00
N GLN A 19 -13.64 20.05 -6.00
CA GLN A 19 -14.38 20.53 -4.81
C GLN A 19 -15.13 19.43 -4.08
N ARG A 20 -15.19 18.23 -4.66
CA ARG A 20 -15.86 17.07 -4.08
C ARG A 20 -15.02 16.46 -2.95
N VAL A 21 -15.63 15.58 -2.20
CA VAL A 21 -14.98 14.86 -1.11
C VAL A 21 -14.14 13.70 -1.67
N LEU A 22 -12.86 13.67 -1.35
CA LEU A 22 -11.97 12.56 -1.68
C LEU A 22 -12.34 11.32 -0.87
N VAL A 23 -12.49 10.16 -1.51
CA VAL A 23 -12.77 8.88 -0.85
C VAL A 23 -11.58 7.94 -0.93
N VAL A 24 -11.15 7.44 0.23
CA VAL A 24 -10.01 6.52 0.34
C VAL A 24 -10.40 5.31 1.19
N ALA A 25 -10.37 4.11 0.58
CA ALA A 25 -10.44 2.85 1.32
C ALA A 25 -9.03 2.33 1.65
N SER A 26 -8.81 1.84 2.87
CA SER A 26 -7.49 1.42 3.33
C SER A 26 -7.55 0.36 4.42
N ALA A 27 -6.49 -0.44 4.53
CA ALA A 27 -6.25 -1.32 5.68
C ALA A 27 -5.53 -0.61 6.86
N GLY A 28 -5.29 0.73 6.77
CA GLY A 28 -4.67 1.54 7.83
C GLY A 28 -3.65 2.56 7.32
N ASN A 29 -2.49 2.14 6.82
CA ASN A 29 -1.38 3.05 6.50
C ASN A 29 -1.68 4.12 5.43
N THR A 30 -2.43 3.76 4.38
CA THR A 30 -2.86 4.74 3.37
C THR A 30 -3.85 5.74 3.98
N ALA A 31 -4.83 5.28 4.76
CA ALA A 31 -5.78 6.14 5.44
C ALA A 31 -5.06 7.14 6.35
N ARG A 32 -4.08 6.69 7.15
CA ARG A 32 -3.29 7.56 8.04
C ARG A 32 -2.54 8.65 7.27
N ALA A 33 -1.92 8.30 6.13
CA ALA A 33 -1.20 9.25 5.31
C ALA A 33 -2.13 10.31 4.69
N PHE A 34 -3.24 9.88 4.09
CA PHE A 34 -4.23 10.81 3.52
C PHE A 34 -4.90 11.67 4.58
N ALA A 35 -5.25 11.09 5.75
CA ALA A 35 -5.84 11.84 6.85
C ALA A 35 -4.97 13.01 7.26
N LYS A 36 -3.66 12.77 7.45
CA LYS A 36 -2.73 13.83 7.82
C LYS A 36 -2.61 14.90 6.74
N VAL A 37 -2.37 14.51 5.49
CA VAL A 37 -2.19 15.47 4.39
C VAL A 37 -3.47 16.27 4.14
N CYS A 38 -4.64 15.64 4.19
CA CYS A 38 -5.91 16.33 4.00
C CYS A 38 -6.23 17.27 5.16
N SER A 39 -6.01 16.85 6.41
CA SER A 39 -6.18 17.69 7.60
C SER A 39 -5.27 18.93 7.55
N ASP A 40 -3.99 18.76 7.23
CA ASP A 40 -3.01 19.85 7.16
C ASP A 40 -3.35 20.89 6.05
N ASN A 41 -4.13 20.47 5.03
CA ASN A 41 -4.45 21.32 3.86
C ASN A 41 -5.95 21.61 3.70
N ASN A 42 -6.78 21.30 4.68
CA ASN A 42 -8.23 21.49 4.67
C ASN A 42 -8.92 20.89 3.43
N ILE A 43 -8.52 19.65 3.06
CA ILE A 43 -9.10 18.89 1.96
C ILE A 43 -10.15 17.94 2.52
N LYS A 44 -11.40 18.00 2.05
CA LYS A 44 -12.46 17.10 2.48
C LYS A 44 -12.14 15.65 2.14
N LEU A 45 -12.09 14.79 3.16
CA LEU A 45 -11.71 13.40 3.05
C LEU A 45 -12.71 12.48 3.77
N LEU A 46 -13.22 11.49 3.07
CA LEU A 46 -13.93 10.35 3.62
C LEU A 46 -13.01 9.12 3.59
N LEU A 47 -12.70 8.59 4.76
CA LEU A 47 -11.95 7.35 4.91
C LEU A 47 -12.90 6.17 5.14
N SER A 48 -12.58 5.01 4.54
CA SER A 48 -13.21 3.73 4.87
C SER A 48 -12.13 2.74 5.31
N VAL A 49 -12.16 2.35 6.60
CA VAL A 49 -11.15 1.46 7.23
C VAL A 49 -11.89 0.41 8.07
N PRO A 50 -11.51 -0.88 8.01
CA PRO A 50 -12.10 -1.90 8.88
C PRO A 50 -11.99 -1.52 10.35
N TYR A 51 -13.04 -1.76 11.13
CA TYR A 51 -13.08 -1.37 12.54
C TYR A 51 -11.89 -1.94 13.34
N ASP A 52 -11.47 -3.17 13.04
CA ASP A 52 -10.36 -3.83 13.71
C ASP A 52 -8.97 -3.24 13.36
N ASN A 53 -8.92 -2.31 12.41
CA ASN A 53 -7.68 -1.66 11.96
C ASN A 53 -7.60 -0.17 12.34
N ILE A 54 -8.60 0.38 13.03
CA ILE A 54 -8.63 1.83 13.36
C ILE A 54 -7.51 2.27 14.29
N ASP A 55 -6.96 1.37 15.10
CA ASP A 55 -5.82 1.66 15.98
C ASP A 55 -4.55 2.06 15.21
N ALA A 56 -4.49 1.75 13.90
CA ALA A 56 -3.43 2.23 13.03
C ALA A 56 -3.56 3.73 12.67
N LEU A 57 -4.70 4.37 12.99
CA LEU A 57 -5.01 5.76 12.67
C LEU A 57 -4.68 6.68 13.86
N TRP A 58 -3.40 6.73 14.22
CA TRP A 58 -2.86 7.56 15.28
C TRP A 58 -2.06 8.75 14.72
N PHE A 59 -2.09 9.88 15.42
CA PHE A 59 -1.51 11.17 15.01
C PHE A 59 -0.87 11.87 16.21
N GLU A 60 0.03 12.81 15.95
CA GLU A 60 0.69 13.64 16.99
C GLU A 60 -0.15 14.86 17.39
N ALA A 61 -1.22 15.15 16.64
CA ALA A 61 -2.18 16.22 16.93
C ALA A 61 -3.58 15.78 16.50
N PRO A 62 -4.64 16.40 17.05
CA PRO A 62 -6.00 16.21 16.53
C PRO A 62 -6.05 16.57 15.04
N LEU A 63 -6.84 15.82 14.29
CA LEU A 63 -7.11 16.14 12.89
C LEU A 63 -8.19 17.20 12.77
N ASP A 64 -8.15 17.93 11.67
CA ASP A 64 -9.20 18.85 11.26
C ASP A 64 -10.50 18.11 10.93
N ASP A 65 -11.64 18.79 11.13
CA ASP A 65 -12.98 18.23 10.93
C ASP A 65 -13.31 17.93 9.47
N CYS A 66 -12.49 18.37 8.51
CA CYS A 66 -12.58 18.01 7.10
C CYS A 66 -12.32 16.53 6.85
N VAL A 67 -11.75 15.77 7.82
CA VAL A 67 -11.46 14.34 7.74
C VAL A 67 -12.53 13.55 8.50
N LYS A 68 -13.27 12.71 7.79
CA LYS A 68 -14.28 11.82 8.37
C LYS A 68 -13.91 10.36 8.13
N LEU A 69 -14.24 9.49 9.09
CA LEU A 69 -13.99 8.06 9.03
C LEU A 69 -15.32 7.30 9.12
N ILE A 70 -15.51 6.37 8.18
CA ILE A 70 -16.54 5.34 8.28
C ILE A 70 -15.86 3.97 8.38
N SER A 71 -16.48 3.04 9.07
CA SER A 71 -15.93 1.69 9.25
C SER A 71 -16.99 0.63 9.05
N PRO A 72 -16.72 -0.45 8.30
CA PRO A 72 -17.47 -1.67 8.47
C PRO A 72 -17.14 -2.26 9.85
N ARG A 73 -18.12 -2.90 10.50
CA ARG A 73 -18.03 -3.40 11.88
C ARG A 73 -16.92 -4.45 12.08
N HIS A 74 -16.72 -4.88 13.31
CA HIS A 74 -15.83 -5.98 13.69
C HIS A 74 -15.99 -7.21 12.80
N GLY A 75 -14.87 -7.86 12.47
CA GLY A 75 -14.79 -9.02 11.60
C GLY A 75 -14.80 -8.72 10.09
N ALA A 76 -14.92 -7.44 9.72
CA ALA A 76 -14.75 -6.99 8.34
C ALA A 76 -13.27 -6.85 7.96
N ASP A 77 -12.95 -7.09 6.68
CA ASP A 77 -11.61 -6.93 6.16
C ASP A 77 -11.47 -5.70 5.24
N TYR A 78 -10.29 -5.56 4.61
CA TYR A 78 -10.01 -4.45 3.71
C TYR A 78 -10.95 -4.43 2.49
N TYR A 79 -11.37 -5.59 1.99
CA TYR A 79 -12.29 -5.66 0.86
C TYR A 79 -13.69 -5.16 1.22
N ASP A 80 -14.14 -5.41 2.46
CA ASP A 80 -15.41 -4.89 2.96
C ASP A 80 -15.34 -3.35 3.10
N ALA A 81 -14.20 -2.80 3.51
CA ALA A 81 -13.99 -1.35 3.52
C ALA A 81 -14.01 -0.73 2.10
N ILE A 82 -13.50 -1.44 1.08
CA ILE A 82 -13.62 -1.02 -0.32
C ILE A 82 -15.08 -0.99 -0.75
N LYS A 83 -15.86 -2.06 -0.49
CA LYS A 83 -17.29 -2.09 -0.80
C LYS A 83 -18.05 -0.94 -0.17
N LEU A 84 -17.77 -0.64 1.11
CA LEU A 84 -18.41 0.47 1.82
C LEU A 84 -18.07 1.81 1.17
N SER A 85 -16.80 2.01 0.76
CA SER A 85 -16.40 3.21 0.04
C SER A 85 -17.07 3.35 -1.33
N ASP A 86 -17.26 2.22 -2.05
CA ASP A 86 -17.94 2.21 -3.35
C ASP A 86 -19.42 2.60 -3.24
N MET A 87 -20.07 2.31 -2.09
CA MET A 87 -21.42 2.76 -1.82
C MET A 87 -21.47 4.30 -1.64
N ALA A 88 -20.52 4.90 -0.95
CA ALA A 88 -20.41 6.35 -0.82
C ALA A 88 -20.20 7.04 -2.18
N LEU A 89 -19.47 6.41 -3.10
CA LEU A 89 -19.20 6.93 -4.44
C LEU A 89 -20.42 6.92 -5.39
N GLN A 90 -21.58 6.44 -4.95
CA GLN A 90 -22.83 6.55 -5.73
C GLN A 90 -23.36 7.99 -5.76
N SER A 91 -22.88 8.86 -4.86
CA SER A 91 -23.21 10.29 -4.86
C SER A 91 -22.16 11.10 -5.61
N ASP A 92 -22.61 12.06 -6.42
CA ASP A 92 -21.76 12.99 -7.19
C ASP A 92 -20.93 13.95 -6.30
N LYS A 93 -21.21 14.03 -5.00
CA LYS A 93 -20.43 14.81 -4.03
C LYS A 93 -19.06 14.18 -3.73
N PHE A 94 -18.84 12.92 -4.11
CA PHE A 94 -17.66 12.16 -3.78
C PHE A 94 -16.89 11.72 -5.03
N PHE A 95 -15.57 11.53 -4.89
CA PHE A 95 -14.76 10.96 -5.95
C PHE A 95 -13.71 10.00 -5.39
N ALA A 96 -13.43 8.93 -6.12
CA ALA A 96 -12.49 7.90 -5.70
C ALA A 96 -11.04 8.36 -5.84
N GLU A 97 -10.19 7.98 -4.89
CA GLU A 97 -8.74 8.11 -5.01
C GLU A 97 -8.18 7.33 -6.21
N GLY A 98 -8.80 6.20 -6.56
CA GLY A 98 -8.53 5.46 -7.81
C GLY A 98 -7.46 4.36 -7.70
N GLY A 99 -6.79 4.21 -6.58
CA GLY A 99 -5.86 3.11 -6.33
C GLY A 99 -4.71 3.03 -7.33
N ALA A 100 -4.38 1.82 -7.80
CA ALA A 100 -3.30 1.58 -8.75
C ALA A 100 -3.51 2.25 -10.12
N LYS A 101 -4.74 2.63 -10.47
CA LYS A 101 -5.06 3.34 -11.72
C LYS A 101 -4.74 4.83 -11.65
N ASN A 102 -4.59 5.39 -10.45
CA ASN A 102 -4.29 6.81 -10.26
C ASN A 102 -2.81 7.10 -10.56
N VAL A 103 -2.57 7.86 -11.61
CA VAL A 103 -1.22 8.28 -12.03
C VAL A 103 -0.54 9.14 -10.96
N ALA A 104 -1.28 10.06 -10.33
CA ALA A 104 -0.74 10.90 -9.25
C ALA A 104 -0.21 10.06 -8.09
N ARG A 105 -0.92 8.98 -7.73
CA ARG A 105 -0.50 8.03 -6.70
C ARG A 105 0.82 7.36 -7.07
N ARG A 106 0.95 6.87 -8.30
CA ARG A 106 2.17 6.24 -8.79
C ARG A 106 3.33 7.22 -8.89
N ASP A 107 3.09 8.46 -9.35
CA ASP A 107 4.10 9.51 -9.38
C ASP A 107 4.66 9.83 -7.98
N GLY A 108 3.80 9.92 -6.97
CA GLY A 108 4.23 10.10 -5.58
C GLY A 108 5.09 8.94 -5.08
N MET A 109 4.65 7.70 -5.30
CA MET A 109 5.41 6.50 -4.92
C MET A 109 6.73 6.35 -5.67
N ALA A 110 6.81 6.82 -6.92
CA ALA A 110 8.01 6.81 -7.74
C ALA A 110 9.17 7.62 -7.12
N THR A 111 8.86 8.61 -6.28
CA THR A 111 9.87 9.48 -5.65
C THR A 111 10.88 8.71 -4.80
N THR A 112 10.52 7.54 -4.25
CA THR A 112 11.46 6.70 -3.49
C THR A 112 12.57 6.15 -4.39
N VAL A 113 12.22 5.70 -5.61
CA VAL A 113 13.21 5.22 -6.60
C VAL A 113 14.05 6.39 -7.11
N LEU A 114 13.41 7.52 -7.44
CA LEU A 114 14.13 8.71 -7.89
C LEU A 114 15.14 9.19 -6.84
N SER A 115 14.74 9.23 -5.57
CA SER A 115 15.63 9.61 -4.46
C SER A 115 16.81 8.64 -4.33
N ALA A 116 16.56 7.33 -4.35
CA ALA A 116 17.62 6.32 -4.25
C ALA A 116 18.60 6.44 -5.43
N VAL A 117 18.10 6.50 -6.67
CA VAL A 117 18.93 6.55 -7.88
C VAL A 117 19.75 7.83 -7.94
N THR A 118 19.18 8.98 -7.59
CA THR A 118 19.94 10.25 -7.56
C THR A 118 21.02 10.25 -6.46
N HIS A 119 20.78 9.57 -5.34
CA HIS A 119 21.76 9.45 -4.26
C HIS A 119 22.94 8.54 -4.64
N ILE A 120 22.66 7.36 -5.22
CA ILE A 120 23.70 6.38 -5.56
C ILE A 120 24.35 6.64 -6.93
N GLY A 121 23.73 7.47 -7.77
CA GLY A 121 24.23 7.83 -9.11
C GLY A 121 24.03 6.78 -10.20
N ARG A 122 23.23 5.72 -9.94
CA ARG A 122 22.94 4.65 -10.90
C ARG A 122 21.59 3.99 -10.66
N ILE A 123 21.02 3.34 -11.67
CA ILE A 123 19.86 2.46 -11.55
C ILE A 123 20.30 1.18 -10.83
N PRO A 124 19.60 0.72 -9.75
CA PRO A 124 19.83 -0.59 -9.12
C PRO A 124 19.53 -1.75 -10.07
N ASP A 125 20.15 -2.90 -9.84
CA ASP A 125 19.90 -4.10 -10.63
C ASP A 125 18.58 -4.79 -10.22
N TYR A 126 18.25 -4.68 -8.92
CA TYR A 126 17.03 -5.27 -8.34
C TYR A 126 16.27 -4.27 -7.48
N TYR A 127 14.95 -4.42 -7.48
CA TYR A 127 14.04 -3.72 -6.58
C TYR A 127 13.20 -4.73 -5.79
N PHE A 128 13.26 -4.68 -4.46
CA PHE A 128 12.49 -5.54 -3.57
C PHE A 128 11.42 -4.77 -2.82
N GLN A 129 10.17 -5.26 -2.88
CA GLN A 129 9.04 -4.71 -2.12
C GLN A 129 7.97 -5.76 -1.86
N ALA A 130 7.41 -5.77 -0.65
CA ALA A 130 6.19 -6.52 -0.38
C ALA A 130 4.95 -5.80 -0.95
N VAL A 131 4.01 -6.55 -1.51
CA VAL A 131 2.88 -6.03 -2.27
C VAL A 131 1.53 -6.52 -1.78
N GLY A 132 0.58 -5.58 -1.59
CA GLY A 132 -0.84 -5.86 -1.46
C GLY A 132 -1.58 -5.60 -2.77
N SER A 133 -1.46 -4.38 -3.33
CA SER A 133 -2.03 -4.01 -4.64
C SER A 133 -1.02 -4.01 -5.80
N GLY A 134 0.28 -4.00 -5.49
CA GLY A 134 1.34 -3.86 -6.48
C GLY A 134 1.62 -2.42 -6.94
N THR A 135 0.88 -1.43 -6.48
CA THR A 135 1.01 -0.03 -6.96
C THR A 135 2.42 0.53 -6.81
N GLY A 136 3.10 0.25 -5.69
CA GLY A 136 4.48 0.71 -5.48
C GLY A 136 5.48 0.11 -6.45
N ALA A 137 5.30 -1.17 -6.82
CA ALA A 137 6.15 -1.82 -7.82
C ALA A 137 5.90 -1.28 -9.23
N ILE A 138 4.62 -1.01 -9.59
CA ILE A 138 4.27 -0.33 -10.84
C ILE A 138 4.94 1.05 -10.89
N ALA A 139 4.86 1.81 -9.80
CA ALA A 139 5.51 3.12 -9.69
C ALA A 139 7.04 3.05 -9.84
N ALA A 140 7.67 2.03 -9.26
CA ALA A 140 9.11 1.78 -9.41
C ALA A 140 9.48 1.45 -10.86
N TRP A 141 8.68 0.64 -11.54
CA TRP A 141 8.84 0.36 -12.96
C TRP A 141 8.73 1.62 -13.81
N GLU A 142 7.68 2.42 -13.64
CA GLU A 142 7.48 3.68 -14.36
C GLU A 142 8.62 4.68 -14.10
N ALA A 143 9.10 4.77 -12.84
CA ALA A 143 10.27 5.59 -12.52
C ALA A 143 11.52 5.10 -13.24
N ASN A 144 11.75 3.78 -13.28
CA ASN A 144 12.90 3.20 -13.98
C ASN A 144 12.85 3.49 -15.48
N LEU A 145 11.70 3.37 -16.14
CA LEU A 145 11.55 3.71 -17.55
C LEU A 145 11.90 5.19 -17.83
N ARG A 146 11.45 6.11 -16.98
CA ARG A 146 11.80 7.54 -17.07
C ARG A 146 13.30 7.79 -16.85
N LEU A 147 13.93 7.05 -15.92
CA LEU A 147 15.38 7.17 -15.69
C LEU A 147 16.21 6.64 -16.86
N ILE A 148 15.75 5.58 -17.53
CA ILE A 148 16.35 5.07 -18.77
C ILE A 148 16.24 6.11 -19.88
N GLU A 149 15.08 6.73 -20.05
CA GLU A 149 14.85 7.80 -21.05
C GLU A 149 15.72 9.03 -20.76
N ASP A 150 15.90 9.40 -19.51
CA ASP A 150 16.81 10.46 -19.06
C ASP A 150 18.29 10.16 -19.36
N GLY A 151 18.71 8.91 -19.30
CA GLY A 151 20.01 8.39 -19.70
C GLY A 151 21.19 8.67 -18.75
N ARG A 152 21.03 9.48 -17.71
CA ARG A 152 22.12 9.86 -16.79
C ARG A 152 22.54 8.76 -15.83
N PHE A 153 21.65 7.82 -15.53
CA PHE A 153 21.83 6.84 -14.44
C PHE A 153 22.00 5.39 -14.90
N GLY A 154 21.97 5.16 -16.21
CA GLY A 154 22.05 3.83 -16.84
C GLY A 154 20.88 3.58 -17.79
N ASN A 155 20.91 2.42 -18.45
CA ASN A 155 19.96 2.05 -19.50
C ASN A 155 19.34 0.65 -19.30
N HIS A 156 19.46 0.08 -18.10
CA HIS A 156 18.92 -1.21 -17.79
C HIS A 156 17.64 -1.13 -16.94
N LYS A 157 16.81 -2.16 -17.03
CA LYS A 157 15.60 -2.29 -16.24
C LYS A 157 15.92 -3.00 -14.90
N MET A 158 15.54 -2.38 -13.79
CA MET A 158 15.58 -3.04 -12.48
C MET A 158 14.66 -4.26 -12.51
N LYS A 159 15.15 -5.44 -12.11
CA LYS A 159 14.29 -6.60 -11.90
C LYS A 159 13.39 -6.39 -10.69
N LEU A 160 12.08 -6.40 -10.90
CA LEU A 160 11.11 -6.23 -9.82
C LEU A 160 10.92 -7.55 -9.10
N MET A 161 11.40 -7.64 -7.87
CA MET A 161 11.24 -8.78 -6.98
C MET A 161 10.18 -8.43 -5.94
N VAL A 162 8.93 -8.75 -6.22
CA VAL A 162 7.83 -8.43 -5.31
C VAL A 162 7.47 -9.61 -4.43
N SER A 163 6.92 -9.35 -3.23
CA SER A 163 6.78 -10.40 -2.21
C SER A 163 5.38 -10.40 -1.61
N GLN A 164 4.84 -11.59 -1.38
CA GLN A 164 3.63 -11.83 -0.62
C GLN A 164 3.90 -12.64 0.65
N ASN A 165 3.01 -12.52 1.63
CA ASN A 165 3.11 -13.21 2.91
C ASN A 165 2.23 -14.46 2.91
N ALA A 166 2.83 -15.65 3.02
CA ALA A 166 2.09 -16.90 3.13
C ALA A 166 1.34 -17.00 4.48
N PRO A 167 0.14 -17.63 4.48
CA PRO A 167 -0.46 -18.41 3.39
C PRO A 167 -1.24 -17.59 2.35
N PHE A 168 -1.41 -16.29 2.50
CA PHE A 168 -2.21 -15.46 1.59
C PHE A 168 -1.38 -14.96 0.41
N VAL A 169 -1.36 -15.71 -0.71
CA VAL A 169 -0.45 -15.46 -1.84
C VAL A 169 -1.12 -15.44 -3.23
N PRO A 170 -2.30 -14.80 -3.40
CA PRO A 170 -3.10 -14.94 -4.62
C PRO A 170 -2.39 -14.45 -5.89
N MET A 171 -1.56 -13.39 -5.82
CA MET A 171 -0.81 -12.93 -6.99
C MET A 171 0.35 -13.85 -7.35
N TYR A 172 1.00 -14.46 -6.36
CA TYR A 172 2.03 -15.48 -6.59
C TYR A 172 1.47 -16.67 -7.35
N ASP A 173 0.30 -17.19 -6.94
CA ASP A 173 -0.32 -18.33 -7.59
C ASP A 173 -0.68 -18.01 -9.06
N ALA A 174 -1.27 -16.84 -9.31
CA ALA A 174 -1.58 -16.37 -10.66
C ALA A 174 -0.30 -16.21 -11.51
N TRP A 175 0.76 -15.63 -10.94
CA TRP A 175 2.05 -15.46 -11.60
C TRP A 175 2.72 -16.80 -11.95
N LYS A 176 2.75 -17.76 -11.03
CA LYS A 176 3.31 -19.11 -11.26
C LYS A 176 2.49 -19.88 -12.30
N ALA A 177 1.19 -19.67 -12.37
CA ALA A 177 0.34 -20.19 -13.44
C ALA A 177 0.49 -19.44 -14.78
N ARG A 178 1.33 -18.37 -14.83
CA ARG A 178 1.47 -17.46 -15.98
C ARG A 178 0.14 -16.86 -16.43
N SER A 179 -0.78 -16.68 -15.50
CA SER A 179 -2.09 -16.09 -15.75
C SER A 179 -2.05 -14.58 -15.47
N ARG A 180 -2.60 -13.80 -16.41
CA ARG A 180 -2.90 -12.38 -16.17
C ARG A 180 -4.10 -12.23 -15.23
N GLU A 181 -5.04 -13.13 -15.31
CA GLU A 181 -6.22 -13.16 -14.46
C GLU A 181 -5.89 -13.79 -13.11
N MET A 182 -6.48 -13.27 -12.05
CA MET A 182 -6.41 -13.90 -10.75
C MET A 182 -7.06 -15.29 -10.82
N LEU A 183 -6.42 -16.28 -10.18
CA LEU A 183 -7.01 -17.60 -10.10
C LEU A 183 -8.24 -17.59 -9.18
N PRO A 184 -9.20 -18.49 -9.39
CA PRO A 184 -10.31 -18.67 -8.46
C PRO A 184 -9.77 -18.96 -7.05
N TYR A 185 -10.30 -18.27 -6.05
CA TYR A 185 -9.96 -18.45 -4.66
C TYR A 185 -11.28 -18.50 -3.87
N ASP A 186 -11.45 -19.51 -3.06
CA ASP A 186 -12.61 -19.61 -2.18
C ASP A 186 -12.61 -18.41 -1.22
N ASP A 187 -13.72 -17.68 -1.16
CA ASP A 187 -13.79 -16.42 -0.42
C ASP A 187 -13.64 -16.63 1.10
N ASP A 188 -14.15 -17.74 1.66
CA ASP A 188 -14.03 -18.04 3.10
C ASP A 188 -12.57 -18.42 3.43
N GLN A 189 -11.96 -19.28 2.61
CA GLN A 189 -10.56 -19.63 2.78
C GLN A 189 -9.64 -18.42 2.60
N ALA A 190 -9.91 -17.55 1.62
CA ALA A 190 -9.15 -16.33 1.39
C ALA A 190 -9.21 -15.37 2.60
N ARG A 191 -10.37 -15.30 3.28
CA ARG A 191 -10.53 -14.53 4.53
C ARG A 191 -9.70 -15.12 5.66
N ILE A 192 -9.76 -16.45 5.87
CA ILE A 192 -8.97 -17.16 6.88
C ILE A 192 -7.48 -16.94 6.65
N ASP A 193 -7.02 -17.10 5.42
CA ASP A 193 -5.61 -16.93 5.07
C ASP A 193 -5.15 -15.47 5.25
N ALA A 194 -5.97 -14.49 4.84
CA ALA A 194 -5.71 -13.07 5.05
C ALA A 194 -5.64 -12.69 6.54
N GLU A 195 -6.44 -13.35 7.38
CA GLU A 195 -6.40 -13.17 8.84
C GLU A 195 -5.19 -13.82 9.49
N SER A 196 -4.58 -14.82 8.88
CA SER A 196 -3.46 -15.57 9.45
C SER A 196 -2.09 -14.93 9.19
N ILE A 197 -1.95 -14.06 8.18
CA ILE A 197 -0.67 -13.40 7.88
C ILE A 197 -0.34 -12.29 8.89
N ASP A 198 0.95 -12.09 9.18
CA ASP A 198 1.41 -11.00 10.05
C ASP A 198 1.34 -9.63 9.36
N ALA A 199 1.55 -9.59 8.05
CA ALA A 199 1.53 -8.38 7.26
C ALA A 199 0.12 -8.04 6.75
N LYS A 200 -0.82 -7.76 7.67
CA LYS A 200 -2.25 -7.48 7.38
C LYS A 200 -2.49 -6.47 6.24
N VAL A 201 -1.60 -5.49 6.08
CA VAL A 201 -1.69 -4.49 5.01
C VAL A 201 -1.48 -5.06 3.60
N LEU A 202 -1.06 -6.33 3.49
CA LEU A 202 -0.89 -7.05 2.23
C LEU A 202 -2.14 -7.87 1.82
N SER A 203 -3.18 -7.93 2.66
CA SER A 203 -4.34 -8.81 2.53
C SER A 203 -5.40 -8.36 1.51
N ASN A 204 -5.01 -7.83 0.37
CA ASN A 204 -5.99 -7.48 -0.67
C ASN A 204 -6.48 -8.73 -1.41
N ARG A 205 -7.74 -9.14 -1.17
CA ARG A 205 -8.35 -10.33 -1.80
C ARG A 205 -8.62 -10.17 -3.30
N LYS A 206 -8.73 -8.93 -3.81
CA LYS A 206 -8.94 -8.63 -5.24
C LYS A 206 -7.94 -7.56 -5.71
N PRO A 207 -6.63 -7.88 -5.73
CA PRO A 207 -5.63 -6.92 -6.17
C PRO A 207 -5.77 -6.62 -7.67
N PRO A 208 -5.48 -5.38 -8.12
CA PRO A 208 -5.53 -5.00 -9.52
C PRO A 208 -4.29 -5.52 -10.30
N TYR A 209 -3.97 -6.79 -10.15
CA TYR A 209 -2.75 -7.44 -10.64
C TYR A 209 -2.68 -7.45 -12.16
N GLY A 210 -3.74 -7.86 -12.83
CA GLY A 210 -3.80 -8.09 -14.28
C GLY A 210 -4.22 -6.89 -15.12
N ILE A 211 -4.43 -5.70 -14.52
CA ILE A 211 -4.79 -4.50 -15.29
C ILE A 211 -3.70 -4.18 -16.32
N LYS A 212 -4.10 -3.65 -17.48
CA LYS A 212 -3.15 -3.25 -18.53
C LYS A 212 -2.21 -2.14 -18.01
N GLY A 213 -0.91 -2.33 -18.20
CA GLY A 213 0.12 -1.47 -17.60
C GLY A 213 0.25 -1.63 -16.08
N GLY A 214 -0.27 -2.74 -15.52
CA GLY A 214 -0.20 -3.08 -14.10
C GLY A 214 0.97 -3.98 -13.73
N LEU A 215 0.85 -4.64 -12.57
CA LEU A 215 1.94 -5.43 -11.99
C LEU A 215 2.37 -6.59 -12.89
N PHE A 216 1.42 -7.28 -13.53
CA PHE A 216 1.74 -8.37 -14.45
C PHE A 216 2.65 -7.92 -15.60
N ASP A 217 2.31 -6.78 -16.23
CA ASP A 217 3.10 -6.23 -17.33
C ASP A 217 4.47 -5.74 -16.85
N ALA A 218 4.53 -5.11 -15.69
CA ALA A 218 5.78 -4.64 -15.08
C ALA A 218 6.76 -5.80 -14.80
N LEU A 219 6.26 -6.91 -14.26
CA LEU A 219 7.06 -8.12 -14.01
C LEU A 219 7.57 -8.75 -15.31
N LEU A 220 6.72 -8.86 -16.34
CA LEU A 220 7.13 -9.37 -17.65
C LEU A 220 8.21 -8.49 -18.28
N ASP A 221 8.02 -7.19 -18.25
CA ASP A 221 8.93 -6.21 -18.89
C ASP A 221 10.31 -6.13 -18.22
N THR A 222 10.36 -6.36 -16.92
CA THR A 222 11.60 -6.29 -16.12
C THR A 222 12.30 -7.63 -15.91
N GLY A 223 11.69 -8.73 -16.33
CA GLY A 223 12.15 -10.08 -15.97
C GLY A 223 12.10 -10.34 -14.47
N GLY A 224 11.13 -9.70 -13.80
CA GLY A 224 10.91 -9.82 -12.37
C GLY A 224 10.24 -11.11 -11.93
N ASP A 225 10.00 -11.25 -10.63
CA ASP A 225 9.32 -12.42 -10.05
C ASP A 225 8.43 -12.02 -8.86
N ILE A 226 7.49 -12.89 -8.51
CA ILE A 226 6.76 -12.82 -7.24
C ILE A 226 7.32 -13.90 -6.31
N LEU A 227 7.72 -13.48 -5.12
CA LEU A 227 8.33 -14.31 -4.09
C LEU A 227 7.38 -14.44 -2.90
N VAL A 228 7.64 -15.42 -2.04
CA VAL A 228 6.82 -15.70 -0.87
C VAL A 228 7.70 -15.83 0.36
N ALA A 229 7.26 -15.21 1.47
CA ALA A 229 7.81 -15.47 2.79
C ALA A 229 6.70 -15.85 3.77
N THR A 230 7.00 -16.78 4.66
CA THR A 230 6.16 -17.18 5.79
C THR A 230 6.19 -16.12 6.90
N ASN A 231 5.27 -16.20 7.86
CA ASN A 231 5.29 -15.35 9.04
C ASN A 231 6.60 -15.50 9.83
N ASP A 232 7.09 -16.71 9.99
CA ASP A 232 8.32 -16.98 10.76
C ASP A 232 9.55 -16.39 10.07
N GLU A 233 9.66 -16.50 8.75
CA GLU A 233 10.74 -15.88 7.98
C GLU A 233 10.67 -14.34 8.07
N ALA A 234 9.48 -13.76 7.98
CA ALA A 234 9.28 -12.32 8.14
C ALA A 234 9.63 -11.84 9.56
N ARG A 235 9.24 -12.59 10.60
CA ARG A 235 9.61 -12.30 11.99
C ARG A 235 11.12 -12.37 12.21
N ALA A 236 11.78 -13.40 11.66
CA ALA A 236 13.24 -13.54 11.71
C ALA A 236 13.95 -12.38 11.00
N ALA A 237 13.49 -12.01 9.80
CA ALA A 237 14.01 -10.87 9.05
C ALA A 237 13.82 -9.54 9.81
N LYS A 238 12.65 -9.32 10.41
CA LYS A 238 12.36 -8.14 11.25
C LYS A 238 13.33 -8.02 12.44
N LYS A 239 13.58 -9.14 13.12
CA LYS A 239 14.53 -9.20 14.23
C LYS A 239 15.95 -8.89 13.77
N LEU A 240 16.40 -9.53 12.70
CA LEU A 240 17.72 -9.31 12.10
C LEU A 240 17.93 -7.84 11.70
N PHE A 241 16.91 -7.22 11.06
CA PHE A 241 16.99 -5.81 10.69
C PHE A 241 17.15 -4.90 11.89
N ALA A 242 16.38 -5.14 12.96
CA ALA A 242 16.50 -4.35 14.19
C ALA A 242 17.86 -4.51 14.88
N GLU A 243 18.45 -5.72 14.84
CA GLU A 243 19.79 -5.99 15.40
C GLU A 243 20.90 -5.32 14.59
N LEU A 244 20.80 -5.28 13.26
CA LEU A 244 21.85 -4.75 12.39
C LEU A 244 21.73 -3.24 12.17
N GLU A 245 20.50 -2.72 12.01
CA GLU A 245 20.25 -1.33 11.65
C GLU A 245 19.80 -0.46 12.85
N GLY A 246 19.54 -1.07 14.01
CA GLY A 246 19.10 -0.35 15.21
C GLY A 246 17.70 0.27 15.12
N VAL A 247 16.88 -0.15 14.14
CA VAL A 247 15.55 0.38 13.88
C VAL A 247 14.56 -0.77 13.66
N ASP A 248 13.37 -0.66 14.24
CA ASP A 248 12.27 -1.59 13.95
C ASP A 248 11.64 -1.30 12.58
N ILE A 249 11.17 -2.36 11.92
CA ILE A 249 10.39 -2.25 10.67
C ILE A 249 9.03 -2.94 10.82
N TYR A 250 8.06 -2.53 9.99
CA TYR A 250 6.76 -3.19 9.94
C TYR A 250 6.84 -4.59 9.34
N SER A 251 5.76 -5.37 9.49
CA SER A 251 5.71 -6.74 8.94
C SER A 251 5.81 -6.77 7.40
N ALA A 252 5.23 -5.81 6.69
CA ALA A 252 5.31 -5.77 5.23
C ALA A 252 6.76 -5.62 4.70
N PRO A 253 7.56 -4.62 5.10
CA PRO A 253 8.97 -4.57 4.67
C PRO A 253 9.79 -5.77 5.18
N ALA A 254 9.42 -6.39 6.31
CA ALA A 254 10.07 -7.62 6.77
C ALA A 254 9.82 -8.82 5.84
N VAL A 255 8.63 -8.91 5.23
CA VAL A 255 8.35 -9.90 4.15
C VAL A 255 9.28 -9.68 2.95
N ALA A 256 9.46 -8.42 2.51
CA ALA A 256 10.38 -8.11 1.41
C ALA A 256 11.84 -8.43 1.76
N LEU A 257 12.27 -8.13 2.98
CA LEU A 257 13.62 -8.46 3.47
C LEU A 257 13.82 -9.98 3.55
N ALA A 258 12.84 -10.74 4.02
CA ALA A 258 12.92 -12.20 4.08
C ALA A 258 13.15 -12.79 2.69
N THR A 259 12.41 -12.33 1.68
CA THR A 259 12.60 -12.80 0.30
C THR A 259 13.90 -12.31 -0.36
N LEU A 260 14.42 -11.15 0.04
CA LEU A 260 15.76 -10.71 -0.34
C LEU A 260 16.82 -11.66 0.24
N ILE A 261 16.74 -12.00 1.54
CA ILE A 261 17.65 -12.94 2.19
C ILE A 261 17.60 -14.31 1.51
N GLN A 262 16.40 -14.82 1.18
CA GLN A 262 16.25 -16.06 0.40
C GLN A 262 16.96 -15.95 -0.96
N SER A 263 16.71 -14.84 -1.70
CA SER A 263 17.30 -14.63 -3.04
C SER A 263 18.83 -14.60 -3.02
N VAL A 264 19.43 -14.00 -1.99
CA VAL A 264 20.89 -14.01 -1.79
C VAL A 264 21.39 -15.41 -1.47
N ARG A 265 20.73 -16.14 -0.57
CA ARG A 265 21.09 -17.53 -0.21
C ARG A 265 20.99 -18.49 -1.39
N ASP A 266 20.00 -18.29 -2.25
CA ASP A 266 19.78 -19.09 -3.45
C ASP A 266 20.72 -18.73 -4.60
N GLY A 267 21.63 -17.77 -4.42
CA GLY A 267 22.57 -17.31 -5.45
C GLY A 267 21.90 -16.57 -6.63
N ARG A 268 20.70 -16.03 -6.43
CA ARG A 268 20.00 -15.26 -7.48
C ARG A 268 20.56 -13.85 -7.66
N ILE A 269 21.27 -13.35 -6.67
CA ILE A 269 21.87 -12.01 -6.62
C ILE A 269 23.37 -12.18 -6.46
N ALA A 270 24.14 -11.64 -7.40
CA ALA A 270 25.58 -11.65 -7.35
C ALA A 270 26.11 -10.55 -6.37
N PRO A 271 27.31 -10.74 -5.78
CA PRO A 271 27.85 -9.79 -4.80
C PRO A 271 28.06 -8.37 -5.33
N GLU A 272 28.25 -8.20 -6.63
CA GLU A 272 28.47 -6.93 -7.32
C GLU A 272 27.16 -6.22 -7.73
N GLU A 273 26.01 -6.89 -7.65
CA GLU A 273 24.73 -6.34 -8.04
C GLU A 273 24.15 -5.43 -6.94
N TYR A 274 23.58 -4.31 -7.35
CA TYR A 274 22.97 -3.32 -6.46
C TYR A 274 21.49 -3.64 -6.24
N VAL A 275 21.11 -3.74 -5.00
CA VAL A 275 19.74 -4.04 -4.59
C VAL A 275 19.12 -2.82 -3.90
N MET A 276 17.96 -2.39 -4.39
CA MET A 276 17.10 -1.47 -3.68
C MET A 276 16.03 -2.24 -2.91
N LEU A 277 16.11 -2.27 -1.58
CA LEU A 277 15.04 -2.74 -0.70
C LEU A 277 14.18 -1.56 -0.30
N ASN A 278 12.90 -1.58 -0.67
CA ASN A 278 11.95 -0.57 -0.24
C ASN A 278 11.41 -0.89 1.17
N VAL A 279 12.00 -0.28 2.19
CA VAL A 279 11.52 -0.34 3.57
C VAL A 279 10.33 0.61 3.71
N THR A 280 9.13 0.09 3.50
CA THR A 280 7.89 0.86 3.39
C THR A 280 7.39 1.48 4.69
N GLY A 281 7.95 1.11 5.82
CA GLY A 281 7.65 1.71 7.13
C GLY A 281 8.39 1.02 8.27
N GLY A 282 8.62 1.80 9.33
CA GLY A 282 9.33 1.36 10.54
C GLY A 282 9.65 2.54 11.44
N GLY A 283 10.40 2.28 12.54
CA GLY A 283 10.78 3.29 13.53
C GLY A 283 9.63 3.77 14.41
N GLU A 284 8.48 3.08 14.36
CA GLU A 284 7.25 3.51 15.05
C GLU A 284 7.42 3.52 16.56
N LYS A 285 8.05 2.50 17.14
CA LYS A 285 8.25 2.41 18.58
C LYS A 285 9.01 3.62 19.12
N ARG A 286 10.14 3.94 18.48
CA ARG A 286 10.96 5.10 18.84
C ARG A 286 10.24 6.41 18.57
N PHE A 287 9.45 6.48 17.49
CA PHE A 287 8.70 7.68 17.13
C PHE A 287 7.60 7.99 18.15
N MET A 288 6.90 6.97 18.65
CA MET A 288 5.79 7.11 19.60
C MET A 288 6.25 7.34 21.05
N GLU A 289 7.51 7.02 21.37
CA GLU A 289 8.06 7.09 22.73
C GLU A 289 7.94 8.51 23.32
N GLY A 290 7.25 8.60 24.46
CA GLY A 290 7.08 9.87 25.19
C GLY A 290 6.12 10.87 24.54
N LYS A 291 5.38 10.49 23.48
CA LYS A 291 4.41 11.36 22.81
C LYS A 291 2.99 11.03 23.23
N GLU A 292 2.18 12.09 23.35
CA GLU A 292 0.72 11.96 23.36
C GLU A 292 0.22 11.69 21.95
N LEU A 293 -0.66 10.70 21.80
CA LEU A 293 -1.21 10.30 20.52
C LEU A 293 -2.71 10.50 20.47
N PHE A 294 -3.18 11.00 19.34
CA PHE A 294 -4.58 11.21 19.04
C PHE A 294 -5.05 10.16 18.04
N PHE A 295 -6.19 9.52 18.30
CA PHE A 295 -6.74 8.46 17.47
C PHE A 295 -8.00 8.96 16.74
N LEU A 296 -8.04 8.72 15.43
CA LEU A 296 -9.24 9.01 14.65
C LEU A 296 -10.32 7.98 14.96
N LYS A 297 -11.51 8.47 15.35
CA LYS A 297 -12.67 7.62 15.66
C LYS A 297 -13.62 7.60 14.47
N PRO A 298 -14.32 6.45 14.23
CA PRO A 298 -15.36 6.41 13.22
C PRO A 298 -16.49 7.40 13.51
N SER A 299 -16.84 8.21 12.52
CA SER A 299 -18.05 9.04 12.54
C SER A 299 -19.29 8.15 12.43
N HIS A 300 -19.15 7.01 11.72
CA HIS A 300 -20.20 5.99 11.62
C HIS A 300 -19.60 4.58 11.45
N VAL A 301 -20.25 3.57 12.07
CA VAL A 301 -19.93 2.16 11.91
C VAL A 301 -21.12 1.47 11.23
N PHE A 302 -20.87 0.83 10.09
CA PHE A 302 -21.88 0.14 9.30
C PHE A 302 -21.76 -1.38 9.46
N ASP A 303 -22.83 -2.11 9.18
CA ASP A 303 -22.78 -3.55 8.99
C ASP A 303 -21.86 -3.93 7.79
N ILE A 304 -21.55 -5.22 7.62
CA ILE A 304 -20.65 -5.68 6.55
C ILE A 304 -21.31 -5.48 5.16
N ASP A 305 -22.61 -5.68 5.06
CA ASP A 305 -23.40 -5.47 3.84
C ASP A 305 -24.58 -4.50 4.15
N PRO A 306 -24.31 -3.20 4.33
CA PRO A 306 -25.34 -2.22 4.65
C PRO A 306 -26.17 -1.84 3.39
N ASP A 307 -27.35 -1.23 3.61
CA ASP A 307 -28.11 -0.65 2.49
C ASP A 307 -27.33 0.51 1.85
N PRO A 308 -27.03 0.47 0.54
CA PRO A 308 -26.30 1.54 -0.14
C PRO A 308 -26.94 2.93 -0.02
N LYS A 309 -28.27 3.01 0.06
CA LYS A 309 -28.96 4.30 0.23
C LYS A 309 -28.71 4.87 1.63
N GLU A 310 -28.79 4.03 2.65
CA GLU A 310 -28.48 4.42 4.02
C GLU A 310 -27.04 4.94 4.13
N VAL A 311 -26.08 4.26 3.47
CA VAL A 311 -24.69 4.70 3.44
C VAL A 311 -24.56 6.07 2.78
N ALA A 312 -25.14 6.25 1.58
CA ALA A 312 -25.08 7.52 0.85
C ALA A 312 -25.64 8.69 1.68
N GLU A 313 -26.85 8.54 2.25
CA GLU A 313 -27.48 9.55 3.09
C GLU A 313 -26.63 9.93 4.31
N LYS A 314 -26.12 8.93 5.03
CA LYS A 314 -25.31 9.17 6.23
C LYS A 314 -23.96 9.81 5.93
N VAL A 315 -23.28 9.40 4.85
CA VAL A 315 -21.98 10.01 4.51
C VAL A 315 -22.12 11.42 3.95
N GLU A 316 -23.18 11.73 3.22
CA GLU A 316 -23.44 13.10 2.77
C GLU A 316 -23.63 14.05 3.96
N ALA A 317 -24.41 13.63 4.95
CA ALA A 317 -24.66 14.42 6.15
C ALA A 317 -23.39 14.72 6.98
N LEU A 318 -22.30 13.97 6.81
CA LEU A 318 -21.02 14.24 7.49
C LEU A 318 -20.30 15.48 6.97
N PHE A 319 -20.66 15.99 5.78
CA PHE A 319 -19.98 17.09 5.10
C PHE A 319 -20.88 18.31 4.84
N GLU A 320 -22.10 18.29 5.38
CA GLU A 320 -23.01 19.44 5.43
C GLU A 320 -22.67 20.38 6.60
#